data_d2ae9d3f578b5601868aa04ff9759a49
#
_entry.id   d2ae9d3f578b5601868aa04ff9759a49
#
_cell.length_a   1.000
_cell.length_b   1.000
_cell.length_c   1.000
_cell.angle_alpha   90.00
_cell.angle_beta   90.00
_cell.angle_gamma   90.00
#
_symmetry.space_group_name_H-M   'P 1'
#
loop_
_entity.id
_entity.type
_entity.pdbx_description
1 polymer ?
#
loop_
_entity_poly.entity_id
_entity_poly.type
_entity_poly.pdbx_seq_one_letter_code
_entity_poly.pdbx_strand_id
1 'polypeptide(L)'
;MMGSVASALAEAWESGKPVAPLTADLALSCLEAAEEVAGDVLERLALPPCGVRVSETGLVGAMLPGRIAATGQTLPLSVLPHGRAAPALLAVLAEAITPDGTGLPALERLHPALDL
;
A
#
# COMPACT_ATOMS: atom_id res chain seq x y z
N MET A 1 -7.27 -15.77 14.42
CA MET A 1 -6.42 -16.12 13.26
C MET A 1 -6.14 -14.92 12.36
N MET A 2 -7.14 -14.26 11.84
CA MET A 2 -6.91 -13.06 11.01
C MET A 2 -6.24 -11.94 11.79
N GLY A 3 -6.59 -11.76 13.05
CA GLY A 3 -5.93 -10.80 13.93
C GLY A 3 -4.43 -11.03 14.15
N SER A 4 -3.95 -12.28 14.10
CA SER A 4 -2.52 -12.60 14.23
C SER A 4 -1.73 -12.25 12.96
N VAL A 5 -2.33 -12.43 11.78
CA VAL A 5 -1.73 -12.03 10.50
C VAL A 5 -1.62 -10.51 10.42
N ALA A 6 -2.70 -9.81 10.74
CA ALA A 6 -2.70 -8.34 10.76
C ALA A 6 -1.66 -7.77 11.75
N SER A 7 -1.51 -8.39 12.93
CA SER A 7 -0.48 -7.99 13.89
C SER A 7 0.94 -8.16 13.34
N ALA A 8 1.22 -9.29 12.70
CA ALA A 8 2.53 -9.57 12.12
C ALA A 8 2.87 -8.58 10.99
N LEU A 9 1.89 -8.25 10.15
CA LEU A 9 2.07 -7.28 9.07
C LEU A 9 2.28 -5.86 9.60
N ALA A 10 1.52 -5.44 10.61
CA ALA A 10 1.71 -4.13 11.23
C ALA A 10 3.07 -4.02 11.90
N GLU A 11 3.51 -5.05 12.63
CA GLU A 11 4.85 -5.10 13.24
C GLU A 11 5.97 -5.04 12.18
N ALA A 12 5.80 -5.76 11.08
CA ALA A 12 6.76 -5.71 9.97
C ALA A 12 6.85 -4.30 9.37
N TRP A 13 5.73 -3.62 9.21
CA TRP A 13 5.70 -2.24 8.74
C TRP A 13 6.44 -1.30 9.70
N GLU A 14 6.16 -1.38 10.99
CA GLU A 14 6.75 -0.51 12.01
C GLU A 14 8.25 -0.78 12.22
N SER A 15 8.64 -2.05 12.21
CA SER A 15 10.03 -2.46 12.46
C SER A 15 10.92 -2.41 11.21
N GLY A 16 10.33 -2.37 10.00
CA GLY A 16 11.05 -2.50 8.74
C GLY A 16 11.62 -3.90 8.49
N LYS A 17 11.25 -4.89 9.30
CA LYS A 17 11.69 -6.28 9.14
C LYS A 17 10.70 -7.06 8.28
N PRO A 18 11.20 -7.93 7.37
CA PRO A 18 10.30 -8.75 6.56
C PRO A 18 9.51 -9.75 7.41
N VAL A 19 8.29 -10.04 6.99
CA VAL A 19 7.44 -11.08 7.59
C VAL A 19 7.94 -12.45 7.14
N ALA A 20 8.01 -13.40 8.05
CA ALA A 20 8.23 -14.80 7.69
C ALA A 20 7.05 -15.32 6.83
N PRO A 21 7.29 -16.30 5.93
CA PRO A 21 6.20 -16.90 5.17
C PRO A 21 5.08 -17.40 6.08
N LEU A 22 3.84 -17.14 5.68
CA LEU A 22 2.68 -17.61 6.42
C LEU A 22 2.61 -19.15 6.35
N THR A 23 2.29 -19.78 7.48
CA THR A 23 2.02 -21.22 7.53
C THR A 23 0.66 -21.52 6.87
N ALA A 24 0.45 -22.78 6.48
CA ALA A 24 -0.76 -23.15 5.75
C ALA A 24 -2.06 -22.84 6.53
N ASP A 25 -2.04 -22.91 7.84
CA ASP A 25 -3.16 -22.58 8.72
C ASP A 25 -3.42 -21.09 8.86
N LEU A 26 -2.43 -20.25 8.53
CA LEU A 26 -2.54 -18.77 8.52
C LEU A 26 -2.70 -18.21 7.11
N ALA A 27 -2.53 -19.03 6.07
CA ALA A 27 -2.64 -18.59 4.69
C ALA A 27 -4.05 -18.10 4.38
N LEU A 28 -4.14 -16.97 3.69
CA LEU A 28 -5.40 -16.38 3.28
C LEU A 28 -5.92 -17.11 2.04
N SER A 29 -7.17 -17.54 2.06
CA SER A 29 -7.75 -18.41 1.05
C SER A 29 -8.44 -17.65 -0.10
N CYS A 30 -8.75 -16.38 0.09
CA CYS A 30 -9.47 -15.59 -0.90
C CYS A 30 -9.14 -14.09 -0.78
N LEU A 31 -9.53 -13.34 -1.81
CA LEU A 31 -9.29 -11.90 -1.87
C LEU A 31 -10.02 -11.15 -0.74
N GLU A 32 -11.25 -11.53 -0.43
CA GLU A 32 -12.04 -10.91 0.64
C GLU A 32 -11.34 -11.01 2.00
N ALA A 33 -10.77 -12.17 2.32
CA ALA A 33 -10.00 -12.36 3.53
C ALA A 33 -8.74 -11.50 3.56
N ALA A 34 -8.08 -11.34 2.41
CA ALA A 34 -6.91 -10.48 2.28
C ALA A 34 -7.26 -8.99 2.47
N GLU A 35 -8.38 -8.55 1.92
CA GLU A 35 -8.87 -7.18 2.08
C GLU A 35 -9.26 -6.87 3.52
N GLU A 36 -9.88 -7.82 4.21
CA GLU A 36 -10.21 -7.69 5.64
C GLU A 36 -8.95 -7.55 6.49
N VAL A 37 -7.94 -8.38 6.25
CA VAL A 37 -6.64 -8.27 6.92
C VAL A 37 -5.97 -6.93 6.62
N ALA A 38 -6.02 -6.45 5.38
CA ALA A 38 -5.47 -5.14 5.02
C ALA A 38 -6.15 -4.01 5.78
N GLY A 39 -7.49 -4.07 5.94
CA GLY A 39 -8.24 -3.12 6.77
C GLY A 39 -7.79 -3.15 8.23
N ASP A 40 -7.66 -4.33 8.81
CA ASP A 40 -7.20 -4.50 10.20
C ASP A 40 -5.78 -3.96 10.40
N VAL A 41 -4.89 -4.12 9.43
CA VAL A 41 -3.53 -3.54 9.47
C VAL A 41 -3.60 -2.02 9.52
N LEU A 42 -4.41 -1.40 8.66
CA LEU A 42 -4.56 0.07 8.65
C LEU A 42 -5.10 0.60 9.96
N GLU A 43 -6.08 -0.08 10.56
CA GLU A 43 -6.61 0.29 11.88
C GLU A 43 -5.54 0.22 12.96
N ARG A 44 -4.72 -0.83 12.96
CA ARG A 44 -3.64 -1.00 13.94
C ARG A 44 -2.55 0.06 13.79
N LEU A 45 -2.20 0.41 12.56
CA LEU A 45 -1.22 1.46 12.28
C LEU A 45 -1.76 2.86 12.59
N ALA A 46 -3.07 3.03 12.68
CA ALA A 46 -3.75 4.31 12.91
C ALA A 46 -3.32 5.41 11.93
N LEU A 47 -2.98 5.03 10.68
CA LEU A 47 -2.55 5.94 9.63
C LEU A 47 -3.64 6.04 8.56
N PRO A 48 -4.21 7.24 8.34
CA PRO A 48 -5.19 7.43 7.28
C PRO A 48 -4.49 7.30 5.91
N PRO A 49 -5.03 6.51 4.97
CA PRO A 49 -4.49 6.43 3.63
C PRO A 49 -4.55 7.78 2.92
N CYS A 50 -3.51 8.09 2.13
CA CYS A 50 -3.47 9.29 1.29
C CYS A 50 -3.75 8.98 -0.20
N GLY A 51 -3.95 7.72 -0.54
CA GLY A 51 -4.24 7.30 -1.91
C GLY A 51 -4.34 5.80 -2.04
N VAL A 52 -4.41 5.34 -3.26
CA VAL A 52 -4.42 3.91 -3.59
C VAL A 52 -3.31 3.60 -4.60
N ARG A 53 -2.73 2.43 -4.46
CA ARG A 53 -1.75 1.87 -5.38
C ARG A 53 -2.40 0.71 -6.12
N VAL A 54 -2.31 0.72 -7.44
CA VAL A 54 -2.85 -0.35 -8.28
C VAL A 54 -1.70 -1.02 -9.02
N SER A 55 -1.57 -2.34 -8.89
CA SER A 55 -0.58 -3.12 -9.62
C SER A 55 -1.07 -3.44 -11.05
N GLU A 56 -0.16 -3.84 -11.92
CA GLU A 56 -0.51 -4.28 -13.28
C GLU A 56 -1.43 -5.52 -13.30
N THR A 57 -1.46 -6.28 -12.21
CA THR A 57 -2.37 -7.44 -12.05
C THR A 57 -3.73 -7.05 -11.48
N GLY A 58 -3.97 -5.77 -11.22
CA GLY A 58 -5.22 -5.26 -10.68
C GLY A 58 -5.34 -5.32 -9.16
N LEU A 59 -4.29 -5.69 -8.43
CA LEU A 59 -4.29 -5.65 -6.98
C LEU A 59 -4.25 -4.19 -6.50
N VAL A 60 -5.08 -3.88 -5.52
CA VAL A 60 -5.22 -2.54 -4.95
C VAL A 60 -4.73 -2.53 -3.51
N GLY A 61 -3.89 -1.56 -3.17
CA GLY A 61 -3.39 -1.35 -1.82
C GLY A 61 -3.48 0.11 -1.42
N ALA A 62 -3.48 0.37 -0.12
CA ALA A 62 -3.46 1.73 0.41
C ALA A 62 -2.06 2.35 0.30
N MET A 63 -2.02 3.63 -0.08
CA MET A 63 -0.82 4.46 0.06
C MET A 63 -0.87 5.18 1.39
N LEU A 64 0.21 5.09 2.16
CA LEU A 64 0.30 5.71 3.48
C LEU A 64 1.10 7.01 3.44
N PRO A 65 0.72 8.01 4.26
CA PRO A 65 1.48 9.25 4.38
C PRO A 65 2.94 8.98 4.78
N GLY A 66 3.85 9.80 4.28
CA GLY A 66 5.28 9.65 4.54
C GLY A 66 6.01 8.63 3.66
N ARG A 67 5.30 7.97 2.73
CA ARG A 67 5.88 7.02 1.77
C ARG A 67 5.97 7.57 0.34
N ILE A 68 5.74 8.85 0.18
CA ILE A 68 5.91 9.56 -1.10
C ILE A 68 7.14 10.45 -0.99
N ALA A 69 8.10 10.23 -1.87
CA ALA A 69 9.32 11.03 -1.93
C ALA A 69 9.30 11.95 -3.15
N ALA A 70 9.79 13.18 -2.97
CA ALA A 70 9.93 14.11 -4.08
C ALA A 70 11.16 13.77 -4.94
N THR A 71 11.13 14.18 -6.20
CA THR A 71 12.28 14.09 -7.10
C THR A 71 13.51 14.77 -6.47
N GLY A 72 14.63 14.08 -6.48
CA GLY A 72 15.88 14.56 -5.89
C GLY A 72 16.05 14.31 -4.40
N GLN A 73 15.02 13.80 -3.73
CA GLN A 73 15.12 13.38 -2.34
C GLN A 73 15.99 12.14 -2.22
N THR A 74 16.89 12.14 -1.24
CA THR A 74 17.73 10.97 -0.94
C THR A 74 17.03 10.10 0.11
N LEU A 75 16.91 8.80 -0.20
CA LEU A 75 16.35 7.81 0.72
C LEU A 75 17.46 6.92 1.25
N PRO A 76 17.56 6.71 2.58
CA PRO A 76 18.52 5.75 3.13
C PRO A 76 18.12 4.32 2.75
N LEU A 77 19.10 3.49 2.38
CA LEU A 77 18.84 2.07 2.03
C LEU A 77 18.20 1.27 3.16
N SER A 78 18.37 1.71 4.40
CA SER A 78 17.78 1.06 5.57
C SER A 78 16.23 1.07 5.59
N VAL A 79 15.59 2.01 4.87
CA VAL A 79 14.11 2.03 4.73
C VAL A 79 13.61 1.09 3.65
N LEU A 80 14.50 0.53 2.82
CA LEU A 80 14.18 -0.37 1.72
C LEU A 80 15.10 -1.61 1.74
N PRO A 81 15.09 -2.41 2.81
CA PRO A 81 16.04 -3.51 2.97
C PRO A 81 15.96 -4.57 1.85
N HIS A 82 14.81 -4.70 1.21
CA HIS A 82 14.55 -5.60 0.09
C HIS A 82 13.89 -4.86 -1.08
N GLY A 83 14.23 -3.58 -1.24
CA GLY A 83 13.60 -2.72 -2.23
C GLY A 83 13.81 -3.19 -3.67
N ARG A 84 12.77 -3.04 -4.47
CA ARG A 84 12.79 -3.18 -5.92
C ARG A 84 12.20 -1.91 -6.50
N ALA A 85 12.74 -1.48 -7.64
CA ALA A 85 12.21 -0.32 -8.33
C ALA A 85 11.48 -0.76 -9.60
N ALA A 86 10.29 -0.23 -9.80
CA ALA A 86 9.51 -0.42 -11.01
C ALA A 86 8.98 0.92 -11.52
N PRO A 87 8.87 1.11 -12.85
CA PRO A 87 8.25 2.32 -13.37
C PRO A 87 6.77 2.37 -13.02
N ALA A 88 6.28 3.55 -12.70
CA ALA A 88 4.90 3.79 -12.32
C ALA A 88 4.40 5.15 -12.82
N LEU A 89 3.12 5.36 -12.73
CA LEU A 89 2.48 6.66 -12.93
C LEU A 89 1.78 7.06 -11.63
N LEU A 90 2.09 8.26 -11.14
CA LEU A 90 1.43 8.83 -9.99
C LEU A 90 0.42 9.87 -10.47
N ALA A 91 -0.85 9.61 -10.24
CA ALA A 91 -1.93 10.53 -10.56
C ALA A 91 -2.37 11.28 -9.30
N VAL A 92 -2.48 12.61 -9.42
CA VAL A 92 -3.06 13.45 -8.37
C VAL A 92 -4.48 13.78 -8.79
N LEU A 93 -5.44 13.45 -7.94
CA LEU A 93 -6.86 13.70 -8.21
C LEU A 93 -7.18 15.17 -8.05
N ALA A 94 -7.99 15.72 -8.97
CA ALA A 94 -8.49 17.10 -8.89
C ALA A 94 -9.54 17.27 -7.81
N GLU A 95 -10.28 16.20 -7.52
CA GLU A 95 -11.36 16.18 -6.54
C GLU A 95 -11.52 14.77 -5.95
N ALA A 96 -12.21 14.66 -4.83
CA ALA A 96 -12.48 13.37 -4.20
C ALA A 96 -13.35 12.49 -5.12
N ILE A 97 -13.02 11.20 -5.17
CA ILE A 97 -13.84 10.20 -5.85
C ILE A 97 -15.02 9.84 -4.95
N THR A 98 -16.23 9.87 -5.52
CA THR A 98 -17.43 9.41 -4.83
C THR A 98 -17.62 7.90 -5.08
N PRO A 99 -18.10 7.13 -4.08
CA PRO A 99 -18.33 5.68 -4.26
C PRO A 99 -19.27 5.34 -5.41
N ASP A 100 -20.24 6.21 -5.70
CA ASP A 100 -21.23 6.03 -6.77
C ASP A 100 -20.80 6.66 -8.10
N GLY A 101 -19.58 7.19 -8.16
CA GLY A 101 -19.04 7.82 -9.36
C GLY A 101 -18.82 6.81 -10.48
N THR A 102 -19.21 7.16 -11.68
CA THR A 102 -18.97 6.39 -12.91
C THR A 102 -18.01 7.14 -13.83
N GLY A 103 -17.17 6.40 -14.55
CA GLY A 103 -16.19 6.96 -15.45
C GLY A 103 -14.82 7.23 -14.81
N LEU A 104 -13.93 7.86 -15.56
CA LEU A 104 -12.59 8.17 -15.10
C LEU A 104 -12.60 9.39 -14.17
N PRO A 105 -11.86 9.36 -13.06
CA PRO A 105 -11.75 10.52 -12.20
C PRO A 105 -11.00 11.65 -12.91
N ALA A 106 -11.34 12.90 -12.56
CA ALA A 106 -10.60 14.06 -13.01
C ALA A 106 -9.21 14.10 -12.36
N LEU A 107 -8.17 14.28 -13.18
CA LEU A 107 -6.80 14.37 -12.72
C LEU A 107 -6.32 15.83 -12.72
N GLU A 108 -5.69 16.24 -11.62
CA GLU A 108 -4.99 17.52 -11.56
C GLU A 108 -3.62 17.43 -12.22
N ARG A 109 -2.88 16.36 -11.93
CA ARG A 109 -1.54 16.11 -12.43
C ARG A 109 -1.28 14.62 -12.62
N LEU A 110 -0.38 14.32 -13.54
CA LEU A 110 0.12 12.98 -13.79
C LEU A 110 1.65 13.03 -13.85
N HIS A 111 2.32 12.26 -13.02
CA HIS A 111 3.77 12.21 -12.93
C HIS A 111 4.31 10.83 -13.29
N PRO A 112 5.39 10.74 -14.10
CA PRO A 112 6.18 9.52 -14.10
C PRO A 112 6.83 9.36 -12.72
N ALA A 113 6.86 8.13 -12.22
CA ALA A 113 7.34 7.82 -10.87
C ALA A 113 8.07 6.49 -10.84
N LEU A 114 8.75 6.24 -9.74
CA LEU A 114 9.30 4.93 -9.41
C LEU A 114 8.55 4.39 -8.19
N ASP A 115 8.09 3.17 -8.31
CA ASP A 115 7.53 2.41 -7.21
C ASP A 115 8.64 1.55 -6.60
N LEU A 116 8.87 1.72 -5.32
CA LEU A 116 9.97 1.11 -4.58
C LEU A 116 9.48 0.05 -3.60
#